data_6114ae3c504c1af420e0161b1f1c1e74
#
_entry.id   6114ae3c504c1af420e0161b1f1c1e74
#
_cell.length_a   1.000
_cell.length_b   1.000
_cell.length_c   1.000
_cell.angle_alpha   90.00
_cell.angle_beta   90.00
_cell.angle_gamma   90.00
#
_symmetry.space_group_name_H-M   'P 1'
#
loop_
_entity.id
_entity.type
_entity.pdbx_description
1 polymer ?
#
loop_
_entity_poly.entity_id
_entity_poly.type
_entity_poly.pdbx_seq_one_letter_code
_entity_poly.pdbx_strand_id
1 'polypeptide(L)'
;MQRKNLFKILLICACLNSFNGPRTVEAAFSCDSTKCLPPNCFCPSINPPGGLTLNQTPMFFTFTFDDSIQNSTLTVVETLLGNRKNPNGCPIKGTYYVSTQYTDYSLVTRWYSSGHEVADHTMTHVAIPPEDEIIGNKKALNSFAGIPHGKLMGFRTPFLNYTPDTFKYLAEQGFLYDSSVTSVGSDDSWPYTMDNGLFHDCDKGFCNLTKHPGMFEIPMSSILDSSGVSHLMDPYLDGEPDVVEKWLKDNFNRHLNEGKVPFGLYIHPVQLTAIAGRPDPAPRIKMLQDFLDWAIAQPNVWFVTSQQLIAWMKNPVPVSQLNTYEPFQCKIPKVGTEICNGLDDTGSGKIDAGLTESCNFNTEIWSTCYGCPSAKPSPANPVPAGGNRFRVPTTCDTAWWDPIKGVCMCKDATCSYTDLSMIPSTNTNNTPSSTSSGGTSVTGGSAKNSGIMKMINPGFSAVLTVVISWILLF
;
A
#
# COMPACT_ATOMS: atom_id res chain seq x y z
N MET A 1 52.37 -21.91 56.22
CA MET A 1 52.34 -23.34 55.79
C MET A 1 51.58 -23.42 54.50
N GLN A 2 52.30 -23.60 53.42
CA GLN A 2 52.26 -24.59 52.36
C GLN A 2 51.04 -24.45 51.45
N ARG A 3 51.25 -23.98 50.24
CA ARG A 3 51.81 -24.60 49.00
C ARG A 3 50.79 -25.34 48.18
N LYS A 4 50.67 -24.83 46.90
CA LYS A 4 50.49 -25.60 45.65
C LYS A 4 49.03 -25.91 45.28
N ASN A 5 48.53 -25.32 44.17
CA ASN A 5 48.61 -25.93 42.87
C ASN A 5 48.34 -24.91 41.76
N LEU A 6 49.44 -24.50 41.14
CA LEU A 6 49.57 -23.99 39.78
C LEU A 6 49.56 -25.26 38.89
N PHE A 7 48.76 -25.28 37.86
CA PHE A 7 48.86 -26.07 36.63
C PHE A 7 47.50 -26.54 36.15
N LYS A 8 46.98 -25.81 35.19
CA LYS A 8 46.31 -26.29 33.98
C LYS A 8 45.47 -25.18 33.34
N ILE A 9 46.15 -24.18 32.84
CA ILE A 9 45.63 -23.28 31.80
C ILE A 9 46.75 -23.23 30.74
N LEU A 10 46.75 -24.16 29.85
CA LEU A 10 47.38 -24.08 28.53
C LEU A 10 46.87 -25.28 27.74
N LEU A 11 45.99 -25.07 26.85
CA LEU A 11 45.76 -25.67 25.54
C LEU A 11 44.29 -25.61 25.15
N ILE A 12 43.80 -24.47 24.80
CA ILE A 12 42.71 -24.33 23.80
C ILE A 12 42.91 -22.93 23.16
N CYS A 13 43.97 -22.85 22.40
CA CYS A 13 44.18 -21.68 21.55
C CYS A 13 44.82 -22.19 20.25
N ALA A 14 44.04 -22.83 19.39
CA ALA A 14 44.41 -23.04 18.00
C ALA A 14 43.28 -23.79 17.29
N CYS A 15 42.21 -23.11 16.93
CA CYS A 15 41.33 -23.45 15.80
C CYS A 15 40.43 -22.23 15.46
N LEU A 16 41.03 -21.06 15.39
CA LEU A 16 40.45 -19.93 14.64
C LEU A 16 41.14 -19.88 13.29
N ASN A 17 40.96 -20.91 12.49
CA ASN A 17 41.28 -20.87 11.08
C ASN A 17 40.13 -20.11 10.36
N SER A 18 40.36 -18.84 10.13
CA SER A 18 40.20 -18.12 8.86
C SER A 18 39.29 -18.81 7.84
N PHE A 19 37.99 -18.61 7.94
CA PHE A 19 37.17 -18.54 6.73
C PHE A 19 37.36 -17.14 6.10
N ASN A 20 38.56 -16.91 5.54
CA ASN A 20 38.77 -15.88 4.52
C ASN A 20 38.36 -16.49 3.17
N GLY A 21 37.05 -16.76 2.98
CA GLY A 21 36.53 -16.78 1.62
C GLY A 21 36.68 -15.38 1.05
N PRO A 22 36.88 -15.23 -0.25
CA PRO A 22 36.88 -13.88 -0.85
C PRO A 22 35.52 -13.27 -0.53
N ARG A 23 35.50 -12.22 0.34
CA ARG A 23 34.38 -11.31 0.41
C ARG A 23 34.29 -10.73 -0.99
N THR A 24 33.29 -11.13 -1.75
CA THR A 24 32.90 -10.38 -2.93
C THR A 24 32.65 -8.98 -2.44
N VAL A 25 33.50 -8.04 -2.82
CA VAL A 25 33.26 -6.62 -2.62
C VAL A 25 32.01 -6.35 -3.43
N GLU A 26 30.89 -6.23 -2.75
CA GLU A 26 29.64 -5.78 -3.39
C GLU A 26 29.98 -4.45 -4.03
N ALA A 27 29.69 -4.32 -5.33
CA ALA A 27 29.97 -3.07 -6.03
C ALA A 27 29.11 -2.00 -5.37
N ALA A 28 29.78 -0.94 -4.87
CA ALA A 28 29.07 0.18 -4.30
C ALA A 28 28.03 0.72 -5.29
N PHE A 29 26.85 1.10 -4.78
CA PHE A 29 25.81 1.70 -5.60
C PHE A 29 26.38 2.83 -6.47
N SER A 30 26.02 2.84 -7.75
CA SER A 30 26.48 3.84 -8.70
C SER A 30 25.36 4.23 -9.66
N CYS A 31 25.07 5.51 -9.74
CA CYS A 31 24.12 6.07 -10.68
C CYS A 31 24.78 7.18 -11.50
N ASP A 32 24.88 6.99 -12.81
CA ASP A 32 25.42 7.96 -13.74
C ASP A 32 24.31 8.94 -14.17
N SER A 33 24.28 10.11 -13.55
CA SER A 33 23.29 11.16 -13.82
C SER A 33 23.32 11.72 -15.25
N THR A 34 24.36 11.42 -16.02
CA THR A 34 24.40 11.79 -17.44
C THR A 34 23.65 10.81 -18.33
N LYS A 35 23.36 9.61 -17.83
CA LYS A 35 22.62 8.55 -18.53
C LYS A 35 21.23 8.31 -17.95
N CYS A 36 21.11 8.44 -16.62
CA CYS A 36 19.86 8.35 -15.91
C CYS A 36 19.15 9.71 -15.95
N LEU A 37 18.24 9.89 -16.88
CA LEU A 37 17.61 11.16 -17.18
C LEU A 37 16.09 11.15 -16.93
N PRO A 38 15.55 12.17 -16.22
CA PRO A 38 14.11 12.36 -16.12
C PRO A 38 13.44 12.46 -17.52
N PRO A 39 12.18 12.06 -17.65
CA PRO A 39 11.26 11.60 -16.61
C PRO A 39 11.29 10.09 -16.34
N ASN A 40 12.17 9.32 -17.00
CA ASN A 40 12.15 7.86 -16.99
C ASN A 40 13.15 7.26 -16.00
N CYS A 41 14.21 7.99 -15.66
CA CYS A 41 15.23 7.53 -14.72
C CYS A 41 15.63 8.66 -13.76
N PHE A 42 15.73 8.35 -12.47
CA PHE A 42 16.12 9.26 -11.40
C PHE A 42 17.18 8.63 -10.52
N CYS A 43 18.34 9.29 -10.42
CA CYS A 43 19.33 8.92 -9.41
C CYS A 43 18.88 9.40 -8.03
N PRO A 44 19.21 8.65 -6.94
CA PRO A 44 19.04 9.15 -5.57
C PRO A 44 19.77 10.46 -5.40
N SER A 45 19.12 11.42 -4.78
CA SER A 45 19.67 12.77 -4.58
C SER A 45 18.98 13.46 -3.41
N ILE A 46 19.74 14.22 -2.63
CA ILE A 46 19.18 15.17 -1.67
C ILE A 46 18.73 16.48 -2.35
N ASN A 47 19.25 16.75 -3.54
CA ASN A 47 18.91 17.96 -4.27
C ASN A 47 17.56 17.83 -4.96
N PRO A 48 16.75 18.89 -5.01
CA PRO A 48 15.47 18.89 -5.69
C PRO A 48 15.58 18.50 -7.17
N PRO A 49 14.63 17.71 -7.69
CA PRO A 49 14.59 17.36 -9.11
C PRO A 49 14.27 18.56 -10.00
N GLY A 50 14.57 18.42 -11.31
CA GLY A 50 14.24 19.43 -12.32
C GLY A 50 15.08 20.70 -12.24
N GLY A 51 16.19 20.70 -11.49
CA GLY A 51 17.07 21.88 -11.33
C GLY A 51 16.43 23.02 -10.54
N LEU A 52 15.39 22.75 -9.77
CA LEU A 52 14.74 23.76 -8.92
C LEU A 52 15.63 24.14 -7.76
N THR A 53 15.64 25.42 -7.42
CA THR A 53 16.25 25.90 -6.17
C THR A 53 15.37 25.53 -4.97
N LEU A 54 15.92 25.53 -3.76
CA LEU A 54 15.18 25.25 -2.53
C LEU A 54 13.94 26.17 -2.37
N ASN A 55 14.08 27.46 -2.75
CA ASN A 55 12.96 28.40 -2.68
C ASN A 55 11.84 28.11 -3.70
N GLN A 56 12.17 27.47 -4.80
CA GLN A 56 11.20 27.06 -5.83
C GLN A 56 10.56 25.71 -5.54
N THR A 57 11.20 24.91 -4.70
CA THR A 57 10.77 23.55 -4.39
C THR A 57 9.73 23.57 -3.29
N PRO A 58 8.58 22.87 -3.47
CA PRO A 58 7.63 22.65 -2.38
C PRO A 58 8.23 21.76 -1.31
N MET A 59 7.70 21.84 -0.10
CA MET A 59 7.93 20.84 0.94
C MET A 59 6.79 19.85 0.91
N PHE A 60 7.07 18.65 0.43
CA PHE A 60 6.06 17.59 0.37
C PHE A 60 5.97 16.84 1.69
N PHE A 61 4.73 16.54 2.06
CA PHE A 61 4.39 15.69 3.19
C PHE A 61 3.62 14.47 2.65
N THR A 62 4.16 13.28 2.82
CA THR A 62 3.49 12.02 2.54
C THR A 62 2.93 11.43 3.82
N PHE A 63 1.61 11.40 3.94
CA PHE A 63 0.92 10.82 5.09
C PHE A 63 0.35 9.47 4.67
N THR A 64 0.88 8.39 5.25
CA THR A 64 0.54 7.04 4.81
C THR A 64 0.04 6.17 5.95
N PHE A 65 -0.81 5.22 5.60
CA PHE A 65 -1.50 4.32 6.51
C PHE A 65 -1.37 2.91 6.00
N ASP A 66 -1.18 1.95 6.89
CA ASP A 66 -0.99 0.56 6.53
C ASP A 66 -2.11 -0.33 7.14
N ASP A 67 -2.29 -1.51 6.58
CA ASP A 67 -3.15 -2.62 6.98
C ASP A 67 -4.61 -2.54 6.47
N SER A 68 -5.54 -3.06 7.27
CA SER A 68 -6.95 -3.17 6.91
C SER A 68 -7.71 -1.86 7.11
N ILE A 69 -8.59 -1.57 6.17
CA ILE A 69 -9.57 -0.49 6.31
C ILE A 69 -10.85 -1.05 6.95
N GLN A 70 -11.07 -0.63 8.20
CA GLN A 70 -12.27 -0.90 8.97
C GLN A 70 -12.88 0.43 9.43
N ASN A 71 -14.12 0.41 9.89
CA ASN A 71 -14.76 1.64 10.37
C ASN A 71 -13.95 2.32 11.50
N SER A 72 -13.40 1.56 12.42
CA SER A 72 -12.57 2.08 13.53
C SER A 72 -11.28 2.72 13.02
N THR A 73 -10.53 2.04 12.13
CA THR A 73 -9.27 2.54 11.59
C THR A 73 -9.48 3.73 10.66
N LEU A 74 -10.51 3.69 9.81
CA LEU A 74 -10.82 4.82 8.92
C LEU A 74 -11.28 6.06 9.69
N THR A 75 -12.06 5.89 10.77
CA THR A 75 -12.46 7.01 11.64
C THR A 75 -11.25 7.72 12.26
N VAL A 76 -10.23 6.97 12.68
CA VAL A 76 -8.96 7.54 13.16
C VAL A 76 -8.28 8.35 12.06
N VAL A 77 -8.15 7.77 10.86
CA VAL A 77 -7.52 8.43 9.70
C VAL A 77 -8.28 9.72 9.34
N GLU A 78 -9.60 9.66 9.24
CA GLU A 78 -10.44 10.82 8.95
C GLU A 78 -10.33 11.90 10.03
N THR A 79 -10.19 11.51 11.30
CA THR A 79 -9.94 12.41 12.42
C THR A 79 -8.59 13.13 12.29
N LEU A 80 -7.54 12.41 11.89
CA LEU A 80 -6.21 12.97 11.68
C LEU A 80 -6.16 13.88 10.44
N LEU A 81 -6.81 13.50 9.34
CA LEU A 81 -6.89 14.37 8.15
C LEU A 81 -7.71 15.63 8.42
N GLY A 82 -8.84 15.47 9.10
CA GLY A 82 -9.72 16.57 9.48
C GLY A 82 -10.15 17.46 8.30
N ASN A 83 -10.25 18.75 8.56
CA ASN A 83 -10.61 19.76 7.54
C ASN A 83 -9.38 20.48 6.96
N ARG A 84 -8.18 19.89 7.09
CA ARG A 84 -6.93 20.49 6.62
C ARG A 84 -6.90 20.58 5.11
N LYS A 85 -6.32 21.65 4.61
CA LYS A 85 -6.29 21.95 3.18
C LYS A 85 -4.87 22.31 2.73
N ASN A 86 -4.53 21.87 1.55
CA ASN A 86 -3.37 22.35 0.81
C ASN A 86 -3.52 23.84 0.41
N PRO A 87 -2.45 24.54 0.04
CA PRO A 87 -2.50 25.94 -0.37
C PRO A 87 -3.49 26.27 -1.49
N ASN A 88 -3.81 25.31 -2.36
CA ASN A 88 -4.83 25.46 -3.41
C ASN A 88 -6.28 25.32 -2.92
N GLY A 89 -6.49 25.17 -1.61
CA GLY A 89 -7.81 25.00 -1.01
C GLY A 89 -8.36 23.56 -1.06
N CYS A 90 -7.65 22.64 -1.70
CA CYS A 90 -8.02 21.22 -1.72
C CYS A 90 -7.80 20.55 -0.37
N PRO A 91 -8.69 19.66 0.09
CA PRO A 91 -8.43 18.83 1.25
C PRO A 91 -7.11 18.06 1.11
N ILE A 92 -6.37 17.91 2.19
CA ILE A 92 -5.17 17.08 2.18
C ILE A 92 -5.55 15.62 1.88
N LYS A 93 -4.61 14.89 1.24
CA LYS A 93 -4.80 13.51 0.83
C LYS A 93 -3.69 12.63 1.43
N GLY A 94 -3.98 11.35 1.59
CA GLY A 94 -3.03 10.35 2.04
C GLY A 94 -3.07 9.11 1.16
N THR A 95 -2.09 8.24 1.34
CA THR A 95 -2.00 6.92 0.71
C THR A 95 -2.28 5.85 1.76
N TYR A 96 -3.18 4.92 1.45
CA TYR A 96 -3.43 3.75 2.30
C TYR A 96 -2.91 2.51 1.59
N TYR A 97 -1.93 1.84 2.19
CA TYR A 97 -1.43 0.54 1.77
C TYR A 97 -2.34 -0.52 2.39
N VAL A 98 -3.21 -1.10 1.58
CA VAL A 98 -4.34 -1.91 2.04
C VAL A 98 -4.03 -3.38 1.94
N SER A 99 -4.10 -4.08 3.08
CA SER A 99 -4.27 -5.54 3.13
C SER A 99 -5.76 -5.86 3.10
N THR A 100 -6.18 -6.79 2.23
CA THR A 100 -7.61 -7.12 2.10
C THR A 100 -8.14 -7.99 3.22
N GLN A 101 -7.28 -8.68 3.98
CA GLN A 101 -7.69 -9.38 5.19
C GLN A 101 -8.29 -8.39 6.19
N TYR A 102 -9.50 -8.69 6.68
CA TYR A 102 -10.30 -7.86 7.61
C TYR A 102 -10.73 -6.49 7.06
N THR A 103 -10.55 -6.24 5.78
CA THR A 103 -10.91 -4.96 5.16
C THR A 103 -12.38 -4.94 4.74
N ASP A 104 -13.09 -3.83 5.01
CA ASP A 104 -14.38 -3.52 4.42
C ASP A 104 -14.18 -2.81 3.08
N TYR A 105 -14.57 -3.48 2.00
CA TYR A 105 -14.31 -2.98 0.66
C TYR A 105 -15.14 -1.73 0.31
N SER A 106 -16.30 -1.53 0.93
CA SER A 106 -17.10 -0.31 0.72
C SER A 106 -16.38 0.92 1.28
N LEU A 107 -15.64 0.76 2.38
CA LEU A 107 -14.82 1.81 2.96
C LEU A 107 -13.58 2.12 2.11
N VAL A 108 -13.00 1.10 1.46
CA VAL A 108 -11.93 1.31 0.46
C VAL A 108 -12.47 2.11 -0.73
N THR A 109 -13.67 1.77 -1.22
CA THR A 109 -14.33 2.54 -2.29
C THR A 109 -14.53 4.00 -1.87
N ARG A 110 -15.02 4.24 -0.65
CA ARG A 110 -15.20 5.60 -0.10
C ARG A 110 -13.87 6.37 -0.01
N TRP A 111 -12.82 5.72 0.50
CA TRP A 111 -11.49 6.30 0.59
C TRP A 111 -10.97 6.76 -0.79
N TYR A 112 -11.03 5.85 -1.76
CA TYR A 112 -10.61 6.14 -3.13
C TYR A 112 -11.47 7.25 -3.78
N SER A 113 -12.79 7.15 -3.67
CA SER A 113 -13.72 8.11 -4.27
C SER A 113 -13.58 9.51 -3.68
N SER A 114 -13.13 9.61 -2.43
CA SER A 114 -12.78 10.89 -1.79
C SER A 114 -11.47 11.49 -2.34
N GLY A 115 -10.79 10.83 -3.29
CA GLY A 115 -9.58 11.32 -3.94
C GLY A 115 -8.28 10.96 -3.22
N HIS A 116 -8.32 10.02 -2.29
CA HIS A 116 -7.13 9.44 -1.67
C HIS A 116 -6.54 8.31 -2.52
N GLU A 117 -5.32 7.92 -2.22
CA GLU A 117 -4.69 6.81 -2.90
C GLU A 117 -4.91 5.49 -2.15
N VAL A 118 -5.17 4.43 -2.93
CA VAL A 118 -5.13 3.03 -2.49
C VAL A 118 -3.91 2.39 -3.10
N ALA A 119 -3.06 1.80 -2.27
CA ALA A 119 -1.89 1.04 -2.65
C ALA A 119 -2.00 -0.39 -2.09
N ASP A 120 -1.18 -1.29 -2.60
CA ASP A 120 -1.20 -2.70 -2.26
C ASP A 120 -0.31 -3.00 -1.05
N HIS A 121 -0.82 -3.83 -0.11
CA HIS A 121 -0.10 -4.29 1.08
C HIS A 121 -0.27 -5.80 1.31
N THR A 122 -0.35 -6.56 0.23
CA THR A 122 -0.66 -7.99 0.18
C THR A 122 -2.07 -8.37 0.66
N MET A 123 -2.51 -9.56 0.34
CA MET A 123 -3.86 -10.01 0.64
C MET A 123 -4.03 -10.38 2.13
N THR A 124 -3.08 -11.12 2.70
CA THR A 124 -3.18 -11.66 4.05
C THR A 124 -2.08 -11.15 5.01
N HIS A 125 -1.45 -10.03 4.66
CA HIS A 125 -0.42 -9.37 5.46
C HIS A 125 0.75 -10.28 5.83
N VAL A 126 1.41 -10.85 4.83
CA VAL A 126 2.54 -11.78 5.03
C VAL A 126 3.88 -11.13 4.71
N ALA A 127 4.90 -11.44 5.51
CA ALA A 127 6.29 -11.13 5.21
C ALA A 127 6.77 -11.96 4.01
N ILE A 128 7.74 -11.42 3.24
CA ILE A 128 8.30 -12.12 2.08
C ILE A 128 7.16 -12.63 1.17
N PRO A 129 6.31 -11.73 0.67
CA PRO A 129 5.09 -12.13 0.01
C PRO A 129 5.37 -12.88 -1.29
N PRO A 130 4.74 -14.05 -1.50
CA PRO A 130 4.71 -14.68 -2.81
C PRO A 130 3.84 -13.87 -3.78
N GLU A 131 3.99 -14.14 -5.06
CA GLU A 131 3.35 -13.38 -6.14
C GLU A 131 1.82 -13.35 -6.02
N ASP A 132 1.19 -14.45 -5.62
CA ASP A 132 -0.26 -14.58 -5.47
C ASP A 132 -0.84 -13.71 -4.35
N GLU A 133 -0.08 -13.39 -3.33
CA GLU A 133 -0.44 -12.42 -2.28
C GLU A 133 -0.55 -11.00 -2.84
N ILE A 134 0.38 -10.60 -3.68
CA ILE A 134 0.44 -9.26 -4.30
C ILE A 134 -0.67 -9.15 -5.37
N ILE A 135 -0.66 -10.06 -6.34
CA ILE A 135 -1.64 -10.05 -7.44
C ILE A 135 -3.05 -10.33 -6.93
N GLY A 136 -3.18 -11.21 -5.94
CA GLY A 136 -4.46 -11.52 -5.30
C GLY A 136 -5.08 -10.29 -4.67
N ASN A 137 -4.29 -9.51 -3.95
CA ASN A 137 -4.75 -8.28 -3.32
C ASN A 137 -5.23 -7.25 -4.35
N LYS A 138 -4.44 -7.01 -5.39
CA LYS A 138 -4.81 -6.12 -6.50
C LYS A 138 -6.11 -6.53 -7.18
N LYS A 139 -6.31 -7.83 -7.43
CA LYS A 139 -7.55 -8.38 -8.01
C LYS A 139 -8.74 -8.22 -7.07
N ALA A 140 -8.57 -8.47 -5.79
CA ALA A 140 -9.64 -8.32 -4.79
C ALA A 140 -10.07 -6.87 -4.63
N LEU A 141 -9.11 -5.93 -4.52
CA LEU A 141 -9.38 -4.49 -4.45
C LEU A 141 -10.10 -3.98 -5.70
N ASN A 142 -9.69 -4.44 -6.89
CA ASN A 142 -10.41 -4.11 -8.11
C ASN A 142 -11.84 -4.69 -8.08
N SER A 143 -11.98 -5.96 -7.73
CA SER A 143 -13.25 -6.68 -7.84
C SER A 143 -14.29 -6.26 -6.83
N PHE A 144 -13.88 -5.98 -5.59
CA PHE A 144 -14.81 -5.75 -4.47
C PHE A 144 -14.82 -4.30 -3.98
N ALA A 145 -13.78 -3.51 -4.28
CA ALA A 145 -13.79 -2.08 -4.02
C ALA A 145 -13.93 -1.23 -5.30
N GLY A 146 -13.90 -1.85 -6.48
CA GLY A 146 -14.07 -1.16 -7.77
C GLY A 146 -12.88 -0.28 -8.17
N ILE A 147 -11.71 -0.47 -7.56
CA ILE A 147 -10.54 0.35 -7.87
C ILE A 147 -9.95 -0.07 -9.23
N PRO A 148 -9.86 0.83 -10.22
CA PRO A 148 -9.26 0.50 -11.51
C PRO A 148 -7.82 -0.02 -11.35
N HIS A 149 -7.42 -1.04 -12.12
CA HIS A 149 -6.07 -1.60 -12.04
C HIS A 149 -4.98 -0.54 -12.22
N GLY A 150 -5.13 0.36 -13.19
CA GLY A 150 -4.19 1.46 -13.43
C GLY A 150 -4.13 2.52 -12.32
N LYS A 151 -4.86 2.34 -11.23
CA LYS A 151 -4.80 3.17 -10.03
C LYS A 151 -4.21 2.43 -8.81
N LEU A 152 -4.11 1.11 -8.87
CA LEU A 152 -3.43 0.27 -7.88
C LEU A 152 -1.96 0.10 -8.26
N MET A 153 -1.19 1.18 -8.17
CA MET A 153 0.14 1.30 -8.73
C MET A 153 1.26 1.33 -7.70
N GLY A 154 0.94 1.40 -6.42
CA GLY A 154 1.89 1.45 -5.32
C GLY A 154 1.89 0.18 -4.50
N PHE A 155 3.03 -0.10 -3.88
CA PHE A 155 3.22 -1.25 -3.01
C PHE A 155 4.02 -0.88 -1.75
N ARG A 156 3.72 -1.56 -0.65
CA ARG A 156 4.56 -1.65 0.56
C ARG A 156 4.52 -3.07 1.07
N THR A 157 5.69 -3.64 1.37
CA THR A 157 5.78 -5.00 1.92
C THR A 157 5.41 -5.01 3.39
N PRO A 158 4.53 -5.92 3.84
CA PRO A 158 4.30 -6.13 5.27
C PRO A 158 5.59 -6.37 6.04
N PHE A 159 5.68 -5.80 7.23
CA PHE A 159 6.87 -5.84 8.09
C PHE A 159 8.15 -5.29 7.44
N LEU A 160 8.04 -4.64 6.27
CA LEU A 160 9.15 -4.17 5.43
C LEU A 160 10.12 -5.30 5.06
N ASN A 161 9.66 -6.54 5.05
CA ASN A 161 10.48 -7.72 4.82
C ASN A 161 10.29 -8.25 3.40
N TYR A 162 11.05 -7.71 2.48
CA TYR A 162 11.03 -7.98 1.04
C TYR A 162 12.23 -8.85 0.60
N THR A 163 12.14 -9.38 -0.62
CA THR A 163 13.20 -10.14 -1.28
C THR A 163 13.42 -9.61 -2.71
N PRO A 164 14.49 -10.04 -3.41
CA PRO A 164 14.62 -9.74 -4.84
C PRO A 164 13.41 -10.18 -5.67
N ASP A 165 12.77 -11.30 -5.31
CA ASP A 165 11.56 -11.77 -6.00
C ASP A 165 10.37 -10.84 -5.78
N THR A 166 10.24 -10.20 -4.61
CA THR A 166 9.20 -9.19 -4.36
C THR A 166 9.28 -8.08 -5.41
N PHE A 167 10.45 -7.46 -5.58
CA PHE A 167 10.66 -6.39 -6.55
C PHE A 167 10.50 -6.85 -8.01
N LYS A 168 10.91 -8.09 -8.30
CA LYS A 168 10.68 -8.72 -9.60
C LYS A 168 9.18 -8.81 -9.90
N TYR A 169 8.37 -9.32 -8.96
CA TYR A 169 6.92 -9.41 -9.13
C TYR A 169 6.29 -8.03 -9.33
N LEU A 170 6.70 -7.03 -8.55
CA LEU A 170 6.22 -5.66 -8.71
C LEU A 170 6.51 -5.11 -10.10
N ALA A 171 7.73 -5.28 -10.60
CA ALA A 171 8.13 -4.82 -11.92
C ALA A 171 7.37 -5.56 -13.04
N GLU A 172 7.23 -6.89 -12.94
CA GLU A 172 6.49 -7.72 -13.90
C GLU A 172 4.98 -7.39 -13.93
N GLN A 173 4.42 -6.95 -12.80
CA GLN A 173 3.02 -6.55 -12.67
C GLN A 173 2.78 -5.04 -12.90
N GLY A 174 3.81 -4.32 -13.34
CA GLY A 174 3.73 -2.92 -13.73
C GLY A 174 3.44 -1.96 -12.59
N PHE A 175 3.87 -2.28 -11.36
CA PHE A 175 3.80 -1.32 -10.27
C PHE A 175 4.68 -0.10 -10.57
N LEU A 176 4.16 1.06 -10.27
CA LEU A 176 4.87 2.33 -10.48
C LEU A 176 5.95 2.54 -9.41
N TYR A 177 5.67 2.12 -8.18
CA TYR A 177 6.57 2.32 -7.06
C TYR A 177 6.42 1.27 -5.96
N ASP A 178 7.51 1.09 -5.24
CA ASP A 178 7.59 0.51 -3.90
C ASP A 178 7.86 1.60 -2.86
N SER A 179 7.47 1.35 -1.61
CA SER A 179 7.80 2.16 -0.44
C SER A 179 8.00 1.26 0.77
N SER A 180 8.96 0.35 0.65
CA SER A 180 9.33 -0.61 1.72
C SER A 180 10.73 -0.39 2.25
N VAL A 181 11.56 0.41 1.55
CA VAL A 181 12.96 0.64 1.91
C VAL A 181 13.07 1.82 2.84
N THR A 182 13.85 1.65 3.91
CA THR A 182 14.04 2.68 4.94
C THR A 182 15.22 3.57 4.63
N SER A 183 15.13 4.83 5.02
CA SER A 183 16.28 5.74 5.07
C SER A 183 16.47 6.32 6.47
N VAL A 184 17.70 6.60 6.83
CA VAL A 184 18.08 7.07 8.18
C VAL A 184 18.91 8.35 8.09
N GLY A 185 18.25 9.47 8.22
CA GLY A 185 18.89 10.79 8.39
C GLY A 185 19.94 11.16 7.36
N SER A 186 21.12 10.54 7.40
CA SER A 186 22.25 10.87 6.52
C SER A 186 22.10 10.36 5.08
N ASP A 187 21.22 9.42 4.83
CA ASP A 187 20.99 8.85 3.50
C ASP A 187 19.59 9.21 2.93
N ASP A 188 18.89 10.16 3.56
CA ASP A 188 17.63 10.66 3.02
C ASP A 188 17.80 11.14 1.58
N SER A 189 16.87 10.73 0.73
CA SER A 189 16.85 11.12 -0.68
C SER A 189 15.46 11.37 -1.20
N TRP A 190 15.37 12.16 -2.27
CA TRP A 190 14.17 12.17 -3.10
C TRP A 190 13.89 10.77 -3.65
N PRO A 191 12.64 10.42 -3.96
CA PRO A 191 12.33 9.20 -4.67
C PRO A 191 13.22 9.02 -5.90
N TYR A 192 13.65 7.80 -6.15
CA TYR A 192 14.52 7.47 -7.28
C TYR A 192 14.02 6.23 -8.00
N THR A 193 14.52 5.97 -9.22
CA THR A 193 14.16 4.76 -9.94
C THR A 193 15.20 3.66 -9.78
N MET A 194 14.76 2.43 -9.76
CA MET A 194 15.59 1.26 -9.51
C MET A 194 16.38 0.80 -10.76
N ASP A 195 16.64 1.69 -11.72
CA ASP A 195 17.46 1.41 -12.90
C ASP A 195 18.87 0.95 -12.56
N ASN A 196 19.39 1.37 -11.42
CA ASN A 196 20.71 1.01 -10.93
C ASN A 196 20.68 0.11 -9.68
N GLY A 197 19.51 -0.41 -9.31
CA GLY A 197 19.29 -1.18 -8.09
C GLY A 197 18.90 -0.30 -6.91
N LEU A 198 19.09 -0.82 -5.71
CA LEU A 198 18.74 -0.13 -4.47
C LEU A 198 19.91 0.73 -3.98
N PHE A 199 19.59 1.97 -3.57
CA PHE A 199 20.59 2.91 -3.03
C PHE A 199 20.78 2.77 -1.53
N HIS A 200 19.66 2.60 -0.79
CA HIS A 200 19.69 2.54 0.67
C HIS A 200 20.15 1.18 1.17
N ASP A 201 20.79 1.18 2.32
CA ASP A 201 21.04 -0.06 3.05
C ASP A 201 19.73 -0.67 3.53
N CYS A 202 19.66 -1.99 3.58
CA CYS A 202 18.48 -2.69 4.04
C CYS A 202 18.55 -2.92 5.54
N ASP A 203 17.62 -2.32 6.23
CA ASP A 203 17.42 -2.59 7.65
C ASP A 203 16.71 -3.95 7.86
N LYS A 204 15.73 -4.20 6.99
CA LYS A 204 14.99 -5.47 6.89
C LYS A 204 14.87 -5.84 5.42
N GLY A 205 14.88 -7.13 5.10
CA GLY A 205 14.85 -7.58 3.72
C GLY A 205 16.25 -7.80 3.12
N PHE A 206 16.37 -7.76 1.81
CA PHE A 206 17.58 -8.09 1.06
C PHE A 206 18.06 -6.90 0.24
N CYS A 207 19.30 -6.47 0.47
CA CYS A 207 19.90 -5.31 -0.21
C CYS A 207 20.37 -5.61 -1.63
N ASN A 208 20.75 -6.86 -1.92
CA ASN A 208 21.24 -7.19 -3.26
C ASN A 208 20.09 -7.38 -4.24
N LEU A 209 19.48 -6.24 -4.64
CA LEU A 209 18.34 -6.24 -5.54
C LEU A 209 18.78 -6.09 -6.99
N THR A 210 18.07 -6.80 -7.85
CA THR A 210 18.19 -6.64 -9.31
C THR A 210 17.67 -5.26 -9.74
N LYS A 211 18.10 -4.84 -10.92
CA LYS A 211 17.65 -3.58 -11.51
C LYS A 211 16.23 -3.72 -12.03
N HIS A 212 15.42 -2.71 -11.76
CA HIS A 212 14.02 -2.61 -12.23
C HIS A 212 13.80 -1.23 -12.87
N PRO A 213 14.19 -1.05 -14.16
CA PRO A 213 14.16 0.25 -14.81
C PRO A 213 12.76 0.88 -14.79
N GLY A 214 12.71 2.16 -14.40
CA GLY A 214 11.49 2.96 -14.37
C GLY A 214 10.57 2.74 -13.17
N MET A 215 10.79 1.71 -12.35
CA MET A 215 10.07 1.53 -11.08
C MET A 215 10.69 2.42 -10.01
N PHE A 216 9.87 3.20 -9.32
CA PHE A 216 10.32 4.08 -8.26
C PHE A 216 10.47 3.35 -6.92
N GLU A 217 11.45 3.78 -6.15
CA GLU A 217 11.48 3.60 -4.70
C GLU A 217 11.15 4.95 -4.05
N ILE A 218 10.18 4.96 -3.13
CA ILE A 218 9.88 6.09 -2.26
C ILE A 218 10.43 5.74 -0.87
N PRO A 219 11.63 6.19 -0.51
CA PRO A 219 12.26 5.83 0.74
C PRO A 219 11.41 6.26 1.94
N MET A 220 11.35 5.41 2.95
CA MET A 220 10.69 5.71 4.20
C MET A 220 11.70 6.36 5.16
N SER A 221 11.72 7.68 5.22
CA SER A 221 12.60 8.42 6.12
C SER A 221 12.17 8.25 7.58
N SER A 222 13.09 7.79 8.42
CA SER A 222 12.85 7.63 9.85
C SER A 222 12.86 8.95 10.60
N ILE A 223 12.13 9.00 11.70
CA ILE A 223 12.16 10.11 12.66
C ILE A 223 13.30 9.85 13.63
N LEU A 224 14.24 10.76 13.73
CA LEU A 224 15.33 10.68 14.69
C LEU A 224 14.90 11.35 16.01
N ASP A 225 15.12 10.67 17.11
CA ASP A 225 14.95 11.24 18.44
C ASP A 225 16.11 12.18 18.80
N SER A 226 16.06 12.77 19.99
CA SER A 226 17.12 13.69 20.46
C SER A 226 18.48 13.02 20.66
N SER A 227 18.54 11.69 20.69
CA SER A 227 19.76 10.89 20.82
C SER A 227 20.27 10.39 19.46
N GLY A 228 19.51 10.63 18.37
CA GLY A 228 19.81 10.14 17.04
C GLY A 228 19.34 8.70 16.80
N VAL A 229 18.49 8.15 17.68
CA VAL A 229 17.85 6.84 17.47
C VAL A 229 16.73 7.00 16.46
N SER A 230 16.64 6.04 15.56
CA SER A 230 15.69 6.01 14.44
C SER A 230 14.37 5.37 14.84
N HIS A 231 13.26 6.04 14.55
CA HIS A 231 11.88 5.56 14.73
C HIS A 231 11.16 5.68 13.38
N LEU A 232 10.66 4.59 12.85
CA LEU A 232 10.09 4.59 11.49
C LEU A 232 8.57 4.58 11.49
N MET A 233 7.98 3.43 11.80
CA MET A 233 6.54 3.27 11.87
C MET A 233 6.05 3.65 13.27
N ASP A 234 4.88 4.33 13.34
CA ASP A 234 4.22 4.68 14.59
C ASP A 234 5.10 5.38 15.64
N PRO A 235 5.93 6.37 15.28
CA PRO A 235 6.88 7.01 16.22
C PRO A 235 6.20 7.58 17.46
N TYR A 236 4.90 7.84 17.39
CA TYR A 236 4.08 8.30 18.53
C TYR A 236 3.89 7.28 19.65
N LEU A 237 4.32 6.03 19.44
CA LEU A 237 4.31 5.00 20.47
C LEU A 237 5.60 4.97 21.29
N ASP A 238 6.67 5.56 20.79
CA ASP A 238 8.03 5.41 21.33
C ASP A 238 8.41 6.45 22.39
N GLY A 239 7.47 7.33 22.74
CA GLY A 239 7.68 8.36 23.76
C GLY A 239 6.40 9.02 24.24
N GLU A 240 6.56 9.94 25.18
CA GLU A 240 5.47 10.80 25.62
C GLU A 240 5.10 11.80 24.53
N PRO A 241 3.81 12.17 24.41
CA PRO A 241 3.31 12.98 23.30
C PRO A 241 4.09 14.26 23.02
N ASP A 242 4.43 15.02 24.04
CA ASP A 242 5.18 16.29 23.91
C ASP A 242 6.62 16.07 23.43
N VAL A 243 7.24 14.98 23.86
CA VAL A 243 8.60 14.59 23.43
C VAL A 243 8.60 14.19 21.95
N VAL A 244 7.64 13.35 21.56
CA VAL A 244 7.51 12.89 20.16
C VAL A 244 7.12 14.04 19.23
N GLU A 245 6.23 14.93 19.66
CA GLU A 245 5.90 16.13 18.89
C GLU A 245 7.14 16.96 18.56
N LYS A 246 8.07 17.09 19.52
CA LYS A 246 9.34 17.76 19.29
C LYS A 246 10.19 17.02 18.27
N TRP A 247 10.31 15.70 18.34
CA TRP A 247 11.05 14.91 17.34
C TRP A 247 10.48 15.11 15.94
N LEU A 248 9.15 15.04 15.79
CA LEU A 248 8.48 15.26 14.53
C LEU A 248 8.78 16.63 13.94
N LYS A 249 8.71 17.69 14.77
CA LYS A 249 9.04 19.07 14.36
C LYS A 249 10.51 19.25 13.99
N ASP A 250 11.42 18.68 14.76
CA ASP A 250 12.86 18.78 14.51
C ASP A 250 13.22 18.10 13.17
N ASN A 251 12.72 16.88 12.93
CA ASN A 251 12.94 16.17 11.67
C ASN A 251 12.28 16.89 10.48
N PHE A 252 11.05 17.37 10.66
CA PHE A 252 10.39 18.16 9.61
C PHE A 252 11.19 19.40 9.23
N ASN A 253 11.72 20.14 10.23
CA ASN A 253 12.56 21.30 10.00
C ASN A 253 13.88 20.92 9.31
N ARG A 254 14.45 19.75 9.62
CA ARG A 254 15.63 19.23 8.93
C ARG A 254 15.31 19.03 7.45
N HIS A 255 14.24 18.31 7.10
CA HIS A 255 13.80 18.12 5.70
C HIS A 255 13.51 19.46 5.00
N LEU A 256 12.84 20.39 5.69
CA LEU A 256 12.50 21.70 5.14
C LEU A 256 13.76 22.53 4.76
N ASN A 257 14.84 22.39 5.52
CA ASN A 257 16.06 23.19 5.36
C ASN A 257 17.17 22.46 4.59
N GLU A 258 17.14 21.13 4.54
CA GLU A 258 18.17 20.29 3.94
C GLU A 258 17.61 19.55 2.70
N GLY A 259 17.62 20.20 1.54
CA GLY A 259 17.24 19.58 0.26
C GLY A 259 15.75 19.44 -0.01
N LYS A 260 14.87 19.69 0.98
CA LYS A 260 13.41 19.51 0.88
C LYS A 260 12.99 18.11 0.43
N VAL A 261 13.78 17.11 0.80
CA VAL A 261 13.38 15.72 0.64
C VAL A 261 11.99 15.52 1.27
N PRO A 262 11.05 14.83 0.63
CA PRO A 262 9.71 14.64 1.17
C PRO A 262 9.73 14.12 2.61
N PHE A 263 8.93 14.71 3.49
CA PHE A 263 8.74 14.23 4.85
C PHE A 263 7.65 13.18 4.88
N GLY A 264 7.96 11.99 5.39
CA GLY A 264 7.02 10.89 5.54
C GLY A 264 6.55 10.72 6.99
N LEU A 265 5.27 10.41 7.16
CA LEU A 265 4.71 9.92 8.43
C LEU A 265 3.90 8.66 8.15
N TYR A 266 4.29 7.56 8.79
CA TYR A 266 3.82 6.21 8.53
C TYR A 266 3.11 5.66 9.76
N ILE A 267 1.83 5.29 9.61
CA ILE A 267 0.95 4.97 10.74
C ILE A 267 0.19 3.67 10.48
N HIS A 268 0.13 2.81 11.50
CA HIS A 268 -0.89 1.76 11.59
C HIS A 268 -2.10 2.32 12.36
N PRO A 269 -3.20 2.67 11.71
CA PRO A 269 -4.34 3.32 12.39
C PRO A 269 -4.93 2.51 13.54
N VAL A 270 -4.79 1.19 13.51
CA VAL A 270 -5.22 0.30 14.59
C VAL A 270 -4.57 0.62 15.94
N GLN A 271 -3.34 1.16 15.95
CA GLN A 271 -2.64 1.56 17.16
C GLN A 271 -3.27 2.78 17.84
N LEU A 272 -4.05 3.55 17.11
CA LEU A 272 -4.77 4.73 17.58
C LEU A 272 -6.28 4.45 17.81
N THR A 273 -6.71 3.21 17.71
CA THR A 273 -8.08 2.82 18.08
C THR A 273 -8.19 2.54 19.57
N ALA A 274 -9.35 2.86 20.16
CA ALA A 274 -9.63 2.55 21.55
C ALA A 274 -9.86 1.03 21.70
N ILE A 275 -8.91 0.35 22.33
CA ILE A 275 -8.96 -1.10 22.59
C ILE A 275 -8.89 -1.33 24.09
N ALA A 276 -9.79 -2.18 24.61
CA ALA A 276 -9.81 -2.52 26.03
C ALA A 276 -8.45 -3.09 26.49
N GLY A 277 -7.92 -2.55 27.58
CA GLY A 277 -6.63 -2.95 28.14
C GLY A 277 -5.40 -2.25 27.53
N ARG A 278 -5.58 -1.39 26.53
CA ARG A 278 -4.52 -0.50 26.02
C ARG A 278 -4.67 0.92 26.57
N PRO A 279 -3.58 1.71 26.61
CA PRO A 279 -3.66 3.14 26.95
C PRO A 279 -4.63 3.88 26.06
N ASP A 280 -5.28 4.92 26.61
CA ASP A 280 -6.14 5.81 25.82
C ASP A 280 -5.34 6.44 24.66
N PRO A 281 -5.78 6.30 23.42
CA PRO A 281 -5.10 6.88 22.28
C PRO A 281 -5.31 8.40 22.14
N ALA A 282 -6.27 9.00 22.83
CA ALA A 282 -6.67 10.40 22.66
C ALA A 282 -5.50 11.40 22.81
N PRO A 283 -4.58 11.28 23.78
CA PRO A 283 -3.44 12.20 23.88
C PRO A 283 -2.51 12.12 22.65
N ARG A 284 -2.29 10.92 22.11
CA ARG A 284 -1.47 10.71 20.90
C ARG A 284 -2.15 11.24 19.64
N ILE A 285 -3.45 11.02 19.50
CA ILE A 285 -4.26 11.59 18.40
C ILE A 285 -4.19 13.10 18.46
N LYS A 286 -4.35 13.71 19.63
CA LYS A 286 -4.27 15.17 19.77
C LYS A 286 -2.89 15.69 19.39
N MET A 287 -1.82 15.08 19.86
CA MET A 287 -0.44 15.46 19.53
C MET A 287 -0.21 15.40 18.02
N LEU A 288 -0.66 14.31 17.36
CA LEU A 288 -0.55 14.20 15.90
C LEU A 288 -1.37 15.30 15.19
N GLN A 289 -2.55 15.62 15.67
CA GLN A 289 -3.34 16.72 15.12
C GLN A 289 -2.63 18.07 15.26
N ASP A 290 -2.07 18.36 16.44
CA ASP A 290 -1.32 19.59 16.74
C ASP A 290 -0.06 19.68 15.83
N PHE A 291 0.66 18.57 15.65
CA PHE A 291 1.79 18.52 14.72
C PHE A 291 1.37 18.74 13.26
N LEU A 292 0.27 18.11 12.80
CA LEU A 292 -0.22 18.28 11.42
C LEU A 292 -0.68 19.72 11.17
N ASP A 293 -1.35 20.36 12.16
CA ASP A 293 -1.75 21.77 12.07
C ASP A 293 -0.54 22.69 12.00
N TRP A 294 0.49 22.41 12.80
CA TRP A 294 1.73 23.14 12.75
C TRP A 294 2.47 22.94 11.42
N ALA A 295 2.56 21.70 10.93
CA ALA A 295 3.28 21.38 9.69
C ALA A 295 2.65 22.05 8.47
N ILE A 296 1.33 22.01 8.35
CA ILE A 296 0.63 22.60 7.18
C ILE A 296 0.70 24.13 7.19
N ALA A 297 0.91 24.74 8.35
CA ALA A 297 1.10 26.17 8.48
C ALA A 297 2.51 26.64 8.06
N GLN A 298 3.46 25.71 7.85
CA GLN A 298 4.79 26.05 7.37
C GLN A 298 4.76 26.50 5.89
N PRO A 299 5.70 27.36 5.45
CA PRO A 299 5.68 27.86 4.08
C PRO A 299 5.81 26.76 3.02
N ASN A 300 4.95 26.80 2.03
CA ASN A 300 4.99 25.94 0.84
C ASN A 300 4.90 24.43 1.13
N VAL A 301 4.21 24.03 2.19
CA VAL A 301 3.94 22.65 2.52
C VAL A 301 2.75 22.14 1.72
N TRP A 302 2.90 20.93 1.15
CA TRP A 302 1.89 20.26 0.36
C TRP A 302 1.76 18.81 0.80
N PHE A 303 0.60 18.43 1.29
CA PHE A 303 0.26 17.04 1.55
C PHE A 303 -0.15 16.38 0.24
N VAL A 304 0.57 15.33 -0.13
CA VAL A 304 0.38 14.63 -1.40
C VAL A 304 0.31 13.12 -1.20
N THR A 305 -0.38 12.43 -2.09
CA THR A 305 -0.29 10.97 -2.17
C THR A 305 1.04 10.57 -2.81
N SER A 306 1.40 9.30 -2.65
CA SER A 306 2.63 8.76 -3.26
C SER A 306 2.62 8.89 -4.78
N GLN A 307 1.48 8.61 -5.44
CA GLN A 307 1.36 8.81 -6.89
C GLN A 307 1.44 10.29 -7.29
N GLN A 308 0.88 11.19 -6.50
CA GLN A 308 1.00 12.64 -6.75
C GLN A 308 2.45 13.11 -6.64
N LEU A 309 3.20 12.60 -5.66
CA LEU A 309 4.64 12.89 -5.51
C LEU A 309 5.40 12.45 -6.77
N ILE A 310 5.19 11.22 -7.24
CA ILE A 310 5.85 10.72 -8.46
C ILE A 310 5.41 11.51 -9.70
N ALA A 311 4.14 11.87 -9.81
CA ALA A 311 3.65 12.70 -10.92
C ALA A 311 4.39 14.03 -10.97
N TRP A 312 4.61 14.67 -9.81
CA TRP A 312 5.40 15.89 -9.73
C TRP A 312 6.89 15.64 -10.04
N MET A 313 7.47 14.56 -9.54
CA MET A 313 8.85 14.16 -9.85
C MET A 313 9.10 14.05 -11.36
N LYS A 314 8.16 13.42 -12.08
CA LYS A 314 8.25 13.26 -13.55
C LYS A 314 8.10 14.57 -14.33
N ASN A 315 7.43 15.56 -13.76
CA ASN A 315 7.23 16.87 -14.36
C ASN A 315 7.29 17.97 -13.26
N PRO A 316 8.48 18.23 -12.69
CA PRO A 316 8.60 19.13 -11.58
C PRO A 316 8.33 20.58 -12.00
N VAL A 317 7.41 21.21 -11.30
CA VAL A 317 7.06 22.62 -11.45
C VAL A 317 7.38 23.35 -10.15
N PRO A 318 7.75 24.65 -10.21
CA PRO A 318 8.00 25.43 -9.02
C PRO A 318 6.73 25.62 -8.18
N VAL A 319 6.90 25.85 -6.88
CA VAL A 319 5.81 26.00 -5.92
C VAL A 319 4.79 27.04 -6.35
N SER A 320 5.20 28.08 -7.06
CA SER A 320 4.30 29.13 -7.59
C SER A 320 3.28 28.62 -8.61
N GLN A 321 3.48 27.45 -9.21
CA GLN A 321 2.60 26.84 -10.19
C GLN A 321 1.71 25.72 -9.62
N LEU A 322 1.94 25.29 -8.37
CA LEU A 322 1.25 24.13 -7.79
C LEU A 322 -0.25 24.37 -7.59
N ASN A 323 -0.68 25.60 -7.39
CA ASN A 323 -2.12 25.90 -7.22
C ASN A 323 -2.97 25.51 -8.44
N THR A 324 -2.38 25.45 -9.62
CA THR A 324 -3.03 25.06 -10.89
C THR A 324 -2.49 23.75 -11.46
N TYR A 325 -1.56 23.09 -10.76
CA TYR A 325 -0.98 21.84 -11.21
C TYR A 325 -2.05 20.74 -11.22
N GLU A 326 -2.31 20.16 -12.40
CA GLU A 326 -3.43 19.26 -12.62
C GLU A 326 -3.46 18.06 -11.66
N PRO A 327 -2.36 17.35 -11.41
CA PRO A 327 -2.38 16.21 -10.49
C PRO A 327 -2.77 16.55 -9.04
N PHE A 328 -2.72 17.83 -8.65
CA PHE A 328 -3.06 18.27 -7.28
C PHE A 328 -4.45 18.91 -7.19
N GLN A 329 -5.23 18.85 -8.26
CA GLN A 329 -6.61 19.34 -8.25
C GLN A 329 -7.54 18.33 -7.54
N CYS A 330 -8.58 18.84 -6.90
CA CYS A 330 -9.48 18.05 -6.08
C CYS A 330 -10.94 18.07 -6.56
N LYS A 331 -11.19 18.45 -7.80
CA LYS A 331 -12.55 18.46 -8.32
C LYS A 331 -13.06 17.04 -8.50
N ILE A 332 -13.93 16.61 -7.59
CA ILE A 332 -14.69 15.38 -7.75
C ILE A 332 -15.94 15.72 -8.55
N PRO A 333 -16.16 15.11 -9.72
CA PRO A 333 -17.36 15.37 -10.51
C PRO A 333 -18.60 14.92 -9.73
N LYS A 334 -19.63 15.76 -9.71
CA LYS A 334 -20.95 15.36 -9.24
C LYS A 334 -21.64 14.54 -10.33
N VAL A 335 -22.25 13.45 -9.93
CA VAL A 335 -22.99 12.56 -10.81
C VAL A 335 -24.48 12.80 -10.60
N GLY A 336 -25.29 12.70 -11.66
CA GLY A 336 -26.74 12.98 -11.58
C GLY A 336 -27.57 11.85 -10.95
N THR A 337 -26.94 10.73 -10.58
CA THR A 337 -27.59 9.55 -10.00
C THR A 337 -26.87 9.10 -8.74
N GLU A 338 -27.57 8.45 -7.83
CA GLU A 338 -26.94 7.82 -6.67
C GLU A 338 -25.98 6.71 -7.13
N ILE A 339 -24.74 6.77 -6.64
CA ILE A 339 -23.70 5.79 -6.92
C ILE A 339 -23.25 5.19 -5.59
N CYS A 340 -22.92 3.89 -5.60
CA CYS A 340 -22.33 3.25 -4.44
C CYS A 340 -20.81 3.52 -4.39
N ASN A 341 -20.44 4.67 -3.81
CA ASN A 341 -19.03 5.09 -3.70
C ASN A 341 -18.70 5.78 -2.35
N GLY A 342 -19.65 5.84 -1.42
CA GLY A 342 -19.50 6.47 -0.12
C GLY A 342 -19.59 7.99 -0.13
N LEU A 343 -20.00 8.61 -1.25
CA LEU A 343 -20.17 10.05 -1.41
C LEU A 343 -21.66 10.39 -1.60
N ASP A 344 -22.02 11.62 -1.27
CA ASP A 344 -23.33 12.19 -1.62
C ASP A 344 -23.23 12.90 -2.98
N ASP A 345 -23.26 12.12 -4.06
CA ASP A 345 -23.01 12.60 -5.43
C ASP A 345 -24.10 13.56 -5.91
N THR A 346 -25.32 13.36 -5.47
CA THR A 346 -26.47 14.17 -5.90
C THR A 346 -26.76 15.33 -4.96
N GLY A 347 -26.16 15.37 -3.78
CA GLY A 347 -26.48 16.31 -2.71
C GLY A 347 -27.85 16.02 -2.06
N SER A 348 -28.29 14.77 -2.11
CA SER A 348 -29.57 14.32 -1.55
C SER A 348 -29.54 14.10 -0.03
N GLY A 349 -28.36 14.10 0.56
CA GLY A 349 -28.09 13.70 1.95
C GLY A 349 -28.05 12.18 2.12
N LYS A 350 -28.03 11.43 1.04
CA LYS A 350 -27.93 9.96 1.03
C LYS A 350 -26.57 9.52 0.52
N ILE A 351 -25.81 8.93 1.39
CA ILE A 351 -24.53 8.27 1.05
C ILE A 351 -24.87 6.84 0.62
N ASP A 352 -24.38 6.42 -0.55
CA ASP A 352 -24.59 5.09 -1.15
C ASP A 352 -26.05 4.67 -1.36
N ALA A 353 -27.03 5.48 -0.93
CA ALA A 353 -28.47 5.21 -1.05
C ALA A 353 -28.90 3.79 -0.61
N GLY A 354 -28.19 3.17 0.33
CA GLY A 354 -28.44 1.79 0.76
C GLY A 354 -28.00 0.73 -0.28
N LEU A 355 -27.08 1.09 -1.14
CA LEU A 355 -26.63 0.23 -2.24
C LEU A 355 -25.51 -0.77 -1.85
N THR A 356 -24.96 -0.68 -0.67
CA THR A 356 -23.95 -1.64 -0.17
C THR A 356 -24.58 -2.99 0.14
N GLU A 357 -23.86 -4.06 -0.16
CA GLU A 357 -24.21 -5.43 0.20
C GLU A 357 -23.26 -5.94 1.28
N SER A 358 -23.79 -6.58 2.32
CA SER A 358 -22.99 -7.15 3.40
C SER A 358 -22.70 -8.62 3.13
N CYS A 359 -21.43 -8.97 3.11
CA CYS A 359 -20.90 -10.32 2.87
C CYS A 359 -20.46 -10.94 4.19
N ASN A 360 -20.93 -12.15 4.49
CA ASN A 360 -20.64 -12.85 5.73
C ASN A 360 -19.95 -14.20 5.46
N PHE A 361 -18.73 -14.36 5.96
CA PHE A 361 -17.89 -15.54 5.82
C PHE A 361 -17.51 -16.13 7.18
N ASN A 362 -18.45 -16.22 8.10
CA ASN A 362 -18.29 -16.75 9.47
C ASN A 362 -17.33 -15.93 10.37
N THR A 363 -16.09 -15.77 9.95
CA THR A 363 -15.04 -15.07 10.72
C THR A 363 -14.83 -13.64 10.27
N GLU A 364 -15.30 -13.28 9.10
CA GLU A 364 -15.17 -11.94 8.51
C GLU A 364 -16.49 -11.47 7.94
N ILE A 365 -16.85 -10.25 8.26
CA ILE A 365 -17.98 -9.53 7.69
C ILE A 365 -17.45 -8.24 7.10
N TRP A 366 -17.78 -7.99 5.83
CA TRP A 366 -17.42 -6.76 5.14
C TRP A 366 -18.50 -6.36 4.14
N SER A 367 -18.48 -5.14 3.69
CA SER A 367 -19.46 -4.62 2.74
C SER A 367 -18.79 -4.27 1.40
N THR A 368 -19.57 -4.34 0.34
CA THR A 368 -19.14 -4.01 -1.02
C THR A 368 -20.26 -3.37 -1.81
N CYS A 369 -19.89 -2.54 -2.78
CA CYS A 369 -20.79 -2.03 -3.79
C CYS A 369 -21.02 -2.99 -4.97
N TYR A 370 -20.26 -4.10 -5.07
CA TYR A 370 -20.11 -4.87 -6.31
C TYR A 370 -20.55 -6.32 -6.22
N GLY A 371 -21.26 -6.67 -5.16
CA GLY A 371 -21.81 -8.01 -4.95
C GLY A 371 -20.89 -8.96 -4.19
N CYS A 372 -21.47 -9.79 -3.34
CA CYS A 372 -20.76 -10.74 -2.51
C CYS A 372 -20.31 -11.96 -3.32
N PRO A 373 -19.05 -12.43 -3.18
CA PRO A 373 -18.60 -13.67 -3.78
C PRO A 373 -19.19 -14.89 -3.03
N SER A 374 -19.17 -16.07 -3.67
CA SER A 374 -19.66 -17.32 -3.10
C SER A 374 -18.79 -17.90 -1.97
N ALA A 375 -17.54 -17.45 -1.88
CA ALA A 375 -16.58 -17.84 -0.86
C ALA A 375 -15.70 -16.65 -0.48
N LYS A 376 -15.06 -16.73 0.70
CA LYS A 376 -14.08 -15.73 1.11
C LYS A 376 -12.92 -15.67 0.11
N PRO A 377 -12.53 -14.47 -0.36
CA PRO A 377 -11.35 -14.28 -1.17
C PRO A 377 -10.07 -14.81 -0.48
N SER A 378 -9.16 -15.36 -1.25
CA SER A 378 -7.87 -15.89 -0.78
C SER A 378 -6.81 -15.74 -1.87
N PRO A 379 -5.51 -15.80 -1.56
CA PRO A 379 -4.45 -15.70 -2.58
C PRO A 379 -4.64 -16.71 -3.72
N ALA A 380 -4.99 -17.95 -3.40
CA ALA A 380 -5.26 -19.00 -4.39
C ALA A 380 -6.53 -18.75 -5.21
N ASN A 381 -7.49 -18.01 -4.68
CA ASN A 381 -8.73 -17.64 -5.36
C ASN A 381 -9.17 -16.22 -4.92
N PRO A 382 -8.52 -15.18 -5.44
CA PRO A 382 -8.75 -13.81 -5.00
C PRO A 382 -10.11 -13.24 -5.42
N VAL A 383 -10.75 -13.82 -6.44
CA VAL A 383 -12.06 -13.40 -6.94
C VAL A 383 -12.94 -14.65 -7.10
N PRO A 384 -13.46 -15.21 -5.99
CA PRO A 384 -14.36 -16.35 -6.08
C PRO A 384 -15.60 -16.04 -6.93
N ALA A 385 -16.09 -17.05 -7.65
CA ALA A 385 -17.31 -16.94 -8.45
C ALA A 385 -18.53 -16.58 -7.58
N GLY A 386 -19.56 -16.00 -8.17
CA GLY A 386 -20.77 -15.55 -7.49
C GLY A 386 -20.75 -14.03 -7.26
N GLY A 387 -21.89 -13.53 -6.83
CA GLY A 387 -22.14 -12.10 -6.74
C GLY A 387 -22.52 -11.49 -8.09
N ASN A 388 -23.72 -10.96 -8.16
CA ASN A 388 -24.09 -10.14 -9.30
C ASN A 388 -23.47 -8.78 -9.10
N ARG A 389 -22.52 -8.42 -9.94
CA ARG A 389 -21.96 -7.07 -10.02
C ARG A 389 -22.99 -6.10 -10.62
N PHE A 390 -24.11 -5.95 -9.96
CA PHE A 390 -25.29 -5.29 -10.51
C PHE A 390 -25.17 -3.76 -10.62
N ARG A 391 -24.05 -3.20 -10.14
CA ARG A 391 -23.83 -1.74 -10.24
C ARG A 391 -22.78 -1.35 -11.26
N VAL A 392 -22.04 -2.33 -11.75
CA VAL A 392 -21.22 -2.14 -12.94
C VAL A 392 -22.02 -2.62 -14.13
N PRO A 393 -22.20 -1.79 -15.19
CA PRO A 393 -22.92 -2.22 -16.38
C PRO A 393 -22.35 -3.55 -16.91
N THR A 394 -23.22 -4.44 -17.39
CA THR A 394 -22.81 -5.75 -17.92
C THR A 394 -21.84 -5.65 -19.11
N THR A 395 -21.81 -4.49 -19.76
CA THR A 395 -20.89 -4.15 -20.86
C THR A 395 -19.57 -3.53 -20.39
N CYS A 396 -19.37 -3.38 -19.07
CA CYS A 396 -18.16 -2.81 -18.49
C CYS A 396 -17.38 -3.86 -17.73
N ASP A 397 -16.13 -4.10 -18.08
CA ASP A 397 -15.21 -4.84 -17.24
C ASP A 397 -14.88 -3.99 -16.00
N THR A 398 -14.84 -4.60 -14.82
CA THR A 398 -14.60 -3.91 -13.54
C THR A 398 -13.26 -3.19 -13.52
N ALA A 399 -12.26 -3.74 -14.21
CA ALA A 399 -10.96 -3.10 -14.36
C ALA A 399 -11.03 -1.70 -14.98
N TRP A 400 -12.10 -1.40 -15.69
CA TRP A 400 -12.34 -0.13 -16.39
C TRP A 400 -13.44 0.72 -15.76
N TRP A 401 -14.04 0.25 -14.69
CA TRP A 401 -15.02 1.03 -13.96
C TRP A 401 -14.36 2.15 -13.17
N ASP A 402 -14.90 3.37 -13.28
CA ASP A 402 -14.49 4.53 -12.49
C ASP A 402 -15.58 4.80 -11.43
N PRO A 403 -15.35 4.43 -10.15
CA PRO A 403 -16.34 4.63 -9.10
C PRO A 403 -16.54 6.10 -8.72
N ILE A 404 -15.60 6.99 -9.08
CA ILE A 404 -15.73 8.42 -8.83
C ILE A 404 -16.74 9.05 -9.78
N LYS A 405 -16.67 8.66 -11.05
CA LYS A 405 -17.55 9.21 -12.09
C LYS A 405 -18.79 8.36 -12.32
N GLY A 406 -18.80 7.11 -11.85
CA GLY A 406 -19.87 6.17 -12.13
C GLY A 406 -19.98 5.82 -13.62
N VAL A 407 -18.88 5.78 -14.34
CA VAL A 407 -18.85 5.53 -15.78
C VAL A 407 -17.84 4.41 -16.12
N CYS A 408 -18.08 3.74 -17.23
CA CYS A 408 -17.11 2.82 -17.80
C CYS A 408 -16.09 3.61 -18.65
N MET A 409 -14.81 3.42 -18.36
CA MET A 409 -13.72 4.06 -19.12
C MET A 409 -13.48 3.37 -20.47
N CYS A 410 -13.97 2.16 -20.64
CA CYS A 410 -13.98 1.46 -21.92
C CYS A 410 -15.10 1.97 -22.84
N LYS A 411 -14.83 1.99 -24.14
CA LYS A 411 -15.80 2.45 -25.15
C LYS A 411 -16.92 1.43 -25.43
N ASP A 412 -16.63 0.14 -25.24
CA ASP A 412 -17.55 -0.96 -25.53
C ASP A 412 -17.20 -2.24 -24.75
N ALA A 413 -18.05 -3.27 -24.84
CA ALA A 413 -17.87 -4.55 -24.17
C ALA A 413 -16.68 -5.37 -24.69
N THR A 414 -16.08 -4.99 -25.82
CA THR A 414 -14.91 -5.65 -26.41
C THR A 414 -13.61 -4.93 -26.03
N CYS A 415 -13.71 -3.94 -25.16
CA CYS A 415 -12.58 -3.17 -24.66
C CYS A 415 -11.51 -4.11 -24.10
N SER A 416 -10.35 -4.10 -24.71
CA SER A 416 -9.18 -4.79 -24.19
C SER A 416 -8.41 -3.85 -23.25
N TYR A 417 -7.67 -4.44 -22.30
CA TYR A 417 -6.76 -3.66 -21.46
C TYR A 417 -5.74 -2.96 -22.35
N THR A 418 -5.67 -1.65 -22.26
CA THR A 418 -4.65 -0.85 -22.96
C THR A 418 -3.33 -0.86 -22.23
N ASP A 419 -3.36 -1.10 -20.92
CA ASP A 419 -2.18 -1.28 -20.09
C ASP A 419 -1.96 -2.76 -19.82
N LEU A 420 -1.13 -3.38 -20.65
CA LEU A 420 -0.81 -4.81 -20.55
C LEU A 420 -0.01 -5.16 -19.27
N SER A 421 0.65 -4.18 -18.65
CA SER A 421 1.37 -4.39 -17.39
C SER A 421 0.45 -4.78 -16.22
N MET A 422 -0.83 -4.49 -16.36
CA MET A 422 -1.86 -4.79 -15.37
C MET A 422 -2.53 -6.15 -15.56
N ILE A 423 -2.23 -6.84 -16.65
CA ILE A 423 -2.72 -8.19 -16.91
C ILE A 423 -1.70 -9.16 -16.31
N PRO A 424 -2.09 -10.03 -15.35
CA PRO A 424 -1.18 -11.05 -14.85
C PRO A 424 -0.60 -11.85 -16.02
N SER A 425 0.72 -12.05 -16.02
CA SER A 425 1.38 -12.88 -17.02
C SER A 425 0.78 -14.29 -16.95
N THR A 426 -0.19 -14.56 -17.81
CA THR A 426 -0.60 -15.94 -18.05
C THR A 426 0.57 -16.58 -18.77
N ASN A 427 1.22 -17.54 -18.12
CA ASN A 427 2.18 -18.43 -18.79
C ASN A 427 1.48 -19.00 -20.03
N THR A 428 1.70 -18.38 -21.18
CA THR A 428 1.17 -18.81 -22.48
C THR A 428 1.98 -19.99 -22.98
N ASN A 429 1.77 -21.15 -22.35
CA ASN A 429 2.12 -22.45 -22.92
C ASN A 429 0.87 -23.27 -23.22
N ASN A 430 -0.24 -22.63 -23.57
CA ASN A 430 -1.38 -23.31 -24.20
C ASN A 430 -1.89 -22.47 -25.37
N THR A 431 -1.31 -22.70 -26.53
CA THR A 431 -1.90 -22.31 -27.81
C THR A 431 -3.20 -23.09 -27.97
N PRO A 432 -4.37 -22.46 -28.07
CA PRO A 432 -5.56 -23.18 -28.50
C PRO A 432 -5.41 -23.50 -29.99
N SER A 433 -5.19 -24.76 -30.30
CA SER A 433 -5.34 -25.29 -31.64
C SER A 433 -6.77 -25.00 -32.12
N SER A 434 -6.90 -24.13 -33.08
CA SER A 434 -8.12 -23.92 -33.84
C SER A 434 -8.37 -25.16 -34.74
N THR A 435 -9.30 -26.00 -34.34
CA THR A 435 -9.93 -26.96 -35.27
C THR A 435 -11.40 -26.59 -35.39
N SER A 436 -11.68 -26.03 -36.54
CA SER A 436 -13.02 -25.94 -37.11
C SER A 436 -13.47 -27.32 -37.60
N SER A 437 -14.65 -27.74 -37.21
CA SER A 437 -15.56 -28.55 -38.05
C SER A 437 -16.85 -28.79 -37.26
N GLY A 438 -17.97 -28.30 -37.72
CA GLY A 438 -18.89 -29.12 -38.49
C GLY A 438 -20.01 -29.68 -37.65
N GLY A 439 -21.21 -29.11 -37.78
CA GLY A 439 -22.40 -29.41 -36.98
C GLY A 439 -22.95 -30.85 -37.19
N THR A 440 -23.78 -31.24 -36.26
CA THR A 440 -25.05 -31.95 -36.53
C THR A 440 -25.92 -31.92 -35.26
N SER A 441 -27.14 -31.54 -35.45
CA SER A 441 -28.26 -31.63 -34.52
C SER A 441 -28.72 -33.06 -34.37
N VAL A 442 -28.99 -33.52 -33.15
CA VAL A 442 -30.01 -34.57 -32.90
C VAL A 442 -30.74 -34.29 -31.59
N THR A 443 -32.03 -34.35 -31.71
CA THR A 443 -33.08 -34.18 -30.72
C THR A 443 -33.21 -35.38 -29.77
N GLY A 444 -33.64 -35.09 -28.53
CA GLY A 444 -34.64 -35.94 -27.87
C GLY A 444 -34.16 -36.80 -26.69
N GLY A 445 -34.85 -36.67 -25.57
CA GLY A 445 -34.95 -37.77 -24.61
C GLY A 445 -34.97 -37.33 -23.14
N SER A 446 -36.18 -37.09 -22.68
CA SER A 446 -36.56 -36.95 -21.28
C SER A 446 -36.49 -38.30 -20.55
N ALA A 447 -35.92 -38.36 -19.36
CA ALA A 447 -36.28 -39.36 -18.36
C ALA A 447 -36.02 -38.85 -16.93
N LYS A 448 -37.11 -38.76 -16.21
CA LYS A 448 -37.19 -38.68 -14.74
C LYS A 448 -36.66 -39.97 -14.12
N ASN A 449 -35.94 -39.87 -13.01
CA ASN A 449 -36.28 -40.74 -11.87
C ASN A 449 -35.74 -40.18 -10.53
N SER A 450 -36.62 -40.21 -9.60
CA SER A 450 -36.55 -39.95 -8.18
C SER A 450 -35.83 -41.06 -7.41
N GLY A 451 -35.11 -40.72 -6.35
CA GLY A 451 -34.57 -41.66 -5.38
C GLY A 451 -34.26 -40.97 -4.05
N ILE A 452 -35.12 -41.23 -3.08
CA ILE A 452 -35.13 -40.81 -1.69
C ILE A 452 -34.26 -41.76 -0.84
N MET A 453 -33.78 -41.22 0.28
CA MET A 453 -33.27 -41.86 1.51
C MET A 453 -31.75 -42.05 1.63
N LYS A 454 -31.09 -41.79 2.75
CA LYS A 454 -31.46 -41.79 4.20
C LYS A 454 -30.44 -41.01 5.03
N MET A 455 -30.91 -40.38 6.09
CA MET A 455 -30.10 -39.91 7.24
C MET A 455 -29.43 -41.06 7.97
N ILE A 456 -28.22 -40.84 8.44
CA ILE A 456 -27.73 -41.41 9.70
C ILE A 456 -26.73 -40.40 10.32
N ASN A 457 -27.10 -39.88 11.48
CA ASN A 457 -26.20 -39.36 12.50
C ASN A 457 -26.03 -40.47 13.55
N PRO A 458 -24.93 -40.70 14.23
CA PRO A 458 -24.59 -39.89 15.38
C PRO A 458 -23.06 -39.84 15.75
N GLY A 459 -22.71 -38.91 16.62
CA GLY A 459 -21.63 -39.20 17.55
C GLY A 459 -20.69 -37.99 17.88
N PHE A 460 -20.97 -37.38 18.99
CA PHE A 460 -20.15 -36.48 19.78
C PHE A 460 -18.67 -36.85 19.86
N SER A 461 -17.78 -35.87 19.73
CA SER A 461 -16.76 -35.69 20.76
C SER A 461 -16.20 -34.26 20.67
N ALA A 462 -16.40 -33.51 21.72
CA ALA A 462 -15.80 -32.21 21.94
C ALA A 462 -14.32 -32.39 22.32
N VAL A 463 -13.43 -31.74 21.59
CA VAL A 463 -12.08 -31.44 22.09
C VAL A 463 -11.90 -29.92 21.97
N LEU A 464 -11.96 -29.30 23.12
CA LEU A 464 -11.68 -27.90 23.35
C LEU A 464 -10.16 -27.71 23.29
N THR A 465 -9.65 -27.25 22.17
CA THR A 465 -8.23 -26.83 22.09
C THR A 465 -8.20 -25.30 22.16
N VAL A 466 -7.84 -24.81 23.33
CA VAL A 466 -7.53 -23.40 23.57
C VAL A 466 -6.20 -23.12 22.87
N VAL A 467 -6.24 -22.42 21.74
CA VAL A 467 -5.03 -21.81 21.15
C VAL A 467 -4.87 -20.42 21.74
N ILE A 468 -3.97 -20.32 22.70
CA ILE A 468 -3.46 -19.03 23.20
C ILE A 468 -2.50 -18.52 22.15
N SER A 469 -2.95 -17.57 21.34
CA SER A 469 -2.06 -16.82 20.45
C SER A 469 -1.21 -15.87 21.29
N TRP A 470 0.07 -16.13 21.32
CA TRP A 470 1.09 -15.21 21.81
C TRP A 470 1.22 -14.07 20.81
N ILE A 471 0.70 -12.90 21.19
CA ILE A 471 1.12 -11.64 20.59
C ILE A 471 2.34 -11.19 21.39
N LEU A 472 3.51 -11.44 20.87
CA LEU A 472 4.74 -10.80 21.35
C LEU A 472 5.07 -9.66 20.38
N LEU A 473 5.03 -8.50 20.97
CA LEU A 473 5.85 -7.30 20.79
C LEU A 473 7.10 -7.49 19.91
N PHE A 474 7.17 -6.72 18.84
CA PHE A 474 8.36 -5.91 18.51
C PHE A 474 7.86 -4.70 17.71
#